data_d6c87b8414ed7d01b52ce6fa228d8414
#
_entry.id   d6c87b8414ed7d01b52ce6fa228d8414
#
_cell.length_a   1.000
_cell.length_b   1.000
_cell.length_c   1.000
_cell.angle_alpha   90.00
_cell.angle_beta   90.00
_cell.angle_gamma   90.00
#
_symmetry.space_group_name_H-M   'P 1'
#
loop_
_entity.id
_entity.type
_entity.pdbx_description
1 polymer ?
#
loop_
_entity_poly.entity_id
_entity_poly.type
_entity_poly.pdbx_seq_one_letter_code
_entity_poly.pdbx_strand_id
1 'polypeptide(L)'
;MKTFLLYCDLSTMLCTADEINEALNSFASSFLQVNDSLWFFKYDAEHDFNSLPKEEHLFYDYFEQFTDENSVIFIQRLNNDYFYQLPDEIHDFLSRD
;
A
#
# COMPACT_ATOMS: atom_id res chain seq x y z
N MET A 1 2.19 14.60 -0.82
CA MET A 1 1.67 13.24 -1.04
C MET A 1 2.62 12.24 -0.41
N LYS A 2 2.09 11.25 0.25
CA LYS A 2 2.88 10.28 1.00
C LYS A 2 2.93 8.96 0.25
N THR A 3 4.06 8.26 0.35
CA THR A 3 4.27 6.97 -0.30
C THR A 3 4.29 5.87 0.75
N PHE A 4 3.61 4.79 0.45
CA PHE A 4 3.48 3.64 1.34
C PHE A 4 3.91 2.37 0.62
N LEU A 5 4.48 1.45 1.42
CA LEU A 5 4.75 0.09 0.98
C LEU A 5 3.64 -0.81 1.53
N LEU A 6 3.09 -1.65 0.66
CA LEU A 6 2.10 -2.65 1.04
C LEU A 6 2.62 -4.03 0.66
N TYR A 7 2.75 -4.90 1.65
CA TYR A 7 3.10 -6.30 1.44
C TYR A 7 1.92 -7.16 1.84
N CYS A 8 1.51 -8.05 0.93
CA CYS A 8 0.42 -8.99 1.19
C CYS A 8 0.87 -10.39 0.77
N ASP A 9 0.92 -11.31 1.72
CA ASP A 9 1.10 -12.71 1.36
C ASP A 9 -0.27 -13.28 1.01
N LEU A 10 -0.59 -13.25 -0.28
CA LEU A 10 -1.92 -13.63 -0.76
C LEU A 10 -2.27 -15.09 -0.46
N SER A 11 -1.26 -15.94 -0.29
CA SER A 11 -1.51 -17.34 0.07
C SER A 11 -2.14 -17.46 1.46
N THR A 12 -2.01 -16.44 2.29
CA THR A 12 -2.58 -16.41 3.64
C THR A 12 -3.81 -15.52 3.75
N MET A 13 -4.18 -14.83 2.68
CA MET A 13 -5.24 -13.82 2.72
C MET A 13 -6.51 -14.31 2.04
N LEU A 14 -7.59 -13.59 2.27
CA LEU A 14 -8.93 -13.92 1.78
C LEU A 14 -9.27 -13.22 0.47
N CYS A 15 -8.26 -12.79 -0.28
CA CYS A 15 -8.48 -12.03 -1.50
C CYS A 15 -7.44 -12.37 -2.57
N THR A 16 -7.65 -11.85 -3.76
CA THR A 16 -6.74 -11.97 -4.89
C THR A 16 -5.98 -10.67 -5.09
N ALA A 17 -4.93 -10.72 -5.92
CA ALA A 17 -4.19 -9.51 -6.30
C ALA A 17 -5.10 -8.50 -6.99
N ASP A 18 -6.05 -8.95 -7.79
CA ASP A 18 -6.98 -8.05 -8.47
C ASP A 18 -7.85 -7.29 -7.47
N GLU A 19 -8.26 -7.94 -6.39
CA GLU A 19 -9.05 -7.28 -5.34
C GLU A 19 -8.20 -6.23 -4.60
N ILE A 20 -6.93 -6.49 -4.38
CA ILE A 20 -6.02 -5.49 -3.81
C ILE A 20 -5.87 -4.30 -4.77
N ASN A 21 -5.69 -4.57 -6.05
CA ASN A 21 -5.57 -3.50 -7.05
C ASN A 21 -6.85 -2.66 -7.12
N GLU A 22 -8.02 -3.27 -7.03
CA GLU A 22 -9.27 -2.53 -6.98
C GLU A 22 -9.37 -1.65 -5.74
N ALA A 23 -8.98 -2.20 -4.60
CA ALA A 23 -8.99 -1.43 -3.36
C ALA A 23 -8.06 -0.22 -3.45
N LEU A 24 -6.85 -0.41 -3.94
CA LEU A 24 -5.90 0.69 -4.10
C LEU A 24 -6.43 1.72 -5.10
N ASN A 25 -7.06 1.27 -6.17
CA ASN A 25 -7.63 2.18 -7.16
C ASN A 25 -8.74 3.06 -6.57
N SER A 26 -9.40 2.60 -5.52
CA SER A 26 -10.52 3.33 -4.94
C SER A 26 -10.07 4.47 -4.01
N PHE A 27 -8.89 4.39 -3.40
CA PHE A 27 -8.47 5.43 -2.46
C PHE A 27 -7.09 6.01 -2.72
N ALA A 28 -6.19 5.29 -3.39
CA ALA A 28 -4.85 5.80 -3.63
C ALA A 28 -4.83 6.78 -4.80
N SER A 29 -3.95 7.76 -4.74
CA SER A 29 -3.75 8.70 -5.85
C SER A 29 -3.09 7.99 -7.02
N SER A 30 -2.17 7.10 -6.73
CA SER A 30 -1.53 6.23 -7.72
C SER A 30 -0.95 5.03 -7.00
N PHE A 31 -0.74 3.95 -7.72
CA PHE A 31 -0.13 2.76 -7.15
C PHE A 31 0.58 1.96 -8.22
N LEU A 32 1.49 1.10 -7.76
CA LEU A 32 2.26 0.22 -8.64
C LEU A 32 2.42 -1.13 -7.97
N GLN A 33 2.01 -2.19 -8.66
CA GLN A 33 2.26 -3.55 -8.21
C GLN A 33 3.64 -3.99 -8.70
N VAL A 34 4.51 -4.33 -7.75
CA VAL A 34 5.88 -4.75 -8.06
C VAL A 34 5.92 -6.24 -8.43
N ASN A 35 5.23 -7.06 -7.63
CA ASN A 35 5.13 -8.49 -7.87
C ASN A 35 3.85 -9.01 -7.19
N ASP A 36 3.73 -10.31 -7.05
CA ASP A 36 2.52 -10.91 -6.50
C ASP A 36 2.23 -10.53 -5.05
N SER A 37 3.22 -10.00 -4.35
CA SER A 37 3.08 -9.74 -2.90
C SER A 37 3.36 -8.30 -2.52
N LEU A 38 3.88 -7.48 -3.41
CA LEU A 38 4.41 -6.16 -3.05
C LEU A 38 3.83 -5.08 -3.93
N TRP A 39 3.33 -4.04 -3.29
CA TRP A 39 2.82 -2.83 -3.93
C TRP A 39 3.47 -1.61 -3.31
N PHE A 40 3.57 -0.53 -4.08
CA PHE A 40 3.75 0.81 -3.57
C PHE A 40 2.54 1.63 -3.96
N PHE A 41 2.09 2.51 -3.07
CA PHE A 41 1.01 3.42 -3.40
C PHE A 41 1.25 4.78 -2.79
N LYS A 42 0.63 5.78 -3.41
CA LYS A 42 0.69 7.16 -2.94
C LYS A 42 -0.69 7.60 -2.51
N TYR A 43 -0.74 8.35 -1.43
CA TYR A 43 -1.97 8.79 -0.83
C TYR A 43 -1.85 10.25 -0.42
N ASP A 44 -2.88 11.03 -0.73
CA ASP A 44 -2.95 12.43 -0.35
C ASP A 44 -3.79 12.54 0.92
N ALA A 45 -3.11 12.73 2.04
CA ALA A 45 -3.74 12.77 3.35
C ALA A 45 -4.67 13.97 3.55
N GLU A 46 -4.64 14.93 2.64
CA GLU A 46 -5.50 16.10 2.77
C GLU A 46 -6.95 15.83 2.41
N HIS A 47 -7.22 14.69 1.76
CA HIS A 47 -8.53 14.49 1.20
C HIS A 47 -9.62 14.05 2.17
N ASP A 48 -9.41 13.06 3.02
CA ASP A 48 -10.58 12.45 3.63
C ASP A 48 -10.50 12.02 5.09
N PHE A 49 -9.34 12.04 5.71
CA PHE A 49 -9.25 11.31 6.98
C PHE A 49 -8.64 12.16 8.09
N ASN A 50 -9.01 13.42 8.12
CA ASN A 50 -8.47 14.38 9.08
C ASN A 50 -8.72 13.99 10.54
N SER A 51 -9.72 13.16 10.78
CA SER A 51 -10.09 12.77 12.14
C SER A 51 -9.37 11.51 12.62
N LEU A 52 -8.60 10.85 11.76
CA LEU A 52 -7.98 9.59 12.12
C LEU A 52 -6.55 9.80 12.60
N PRO A 53 -6.14 9.10 13.66
CA PRO A 53 -4.87 9.40 14.33
C PRO A 53 -3.63 8.99 13.55
N LYS A 54 -3.72 7.94 12.72
CA LYS A 54 -2.57 7.46 11.95
C LYS A 54 -3.03 6.83 10.64
N GLU A 55 -2.35 7.18 9.57
CA GLU A 55 -2.68 6.72 8.23
C GLU A 55 -2.49 5.21 8.09
N GLU A 56 -1.41 4.67 8.68
CA GLU A 56 -1.15 3.24 8.59
C GLU A 56 -2.28 2.43 9.22
N HIS A 57 -2.83 2.90 10.34
CA HIS A 57 -3.96 2.24 10.97
C HIS A 57 -5.21 2.29 10.12
N LEU A 58 -5.42 3.41 9.44
CA LEU A 58 -6.55 3.55 8.54
C LEU A 58 -6.50 2.52 7.41
N PHE A 59 -5.34 2.38 6.79
CA PHE A 59 -5.19 1.43 5.70
C PHE A 59 -5.34 0.00 6.20
N TYR A 60 -4.81 -0.29 7.37
CA TYR A 60 -4.98 -1.62 7.95
C TYR A 60 -6.47 -1.93 8.16
N ASP A 61 -7.21 -0.98 8.72
CA ASP A 61 -8.64 -1.17 8.93
C ASP A 61 -9.37 -1.40 7.60
N TYR A 62 -8.95 -0.68 6.56
CA TYR A 62 -9.54 -0.86 5.23
C TYR A 62 -9.30 -2.27 4.68
N PHE A 63 -8.09 -2.78 4.88
CA PHE A 63 -7.73 -4.10 4.36
C PHE A 63 -8.13 -5.26 5.27
N GLU A 64 -8.62 -4.98 6.47
CA GLU A 64 -9.00 -6.02 7.42
C GLU A 64 -10.03 -6.97 6.84
N GLN A 65 -10.88 -6.50 5.95
CA GLN A 65 -11.89 -7.34 5.29
C GLN A 65 -11.28 -8.48 4.49
N PHE A 66 -10.01 -8.37 4.11
CA PHE A 66 -9.31 -9.38 3.31
C PHE A 66 -8.44 -10.30 4.15
N THR A 67 -8.51 -10.18 5.47
CA THR A 67 -7.60 -10.89 6.35
C THR A 67 -8.33 -11.74 7.38
N ASP A 68 -7.64 -12.74 7.89
CA ASP A 68 -8.02 -13.49 9.07
C ASP A 68 -6.81 -13.60 10.01
N GLU A 69 -6.93 -14.41 11.05
CA GLU A 69 -5.85 -14.51 12.06
C GLU A 69 -4.53 -15.09 11.50
N ASN A 70 -4.59 -15.75 10.34
CA ASN A 70 -3.41 -16.36 9.72
C ASN A 70 -2.81 -15.50 8.60
N SER A 71 -3.43 -14.38 8.29
CA SER A 71 -3.00 -13.53 7.18
C SER A 71 -1.75 -12.76 7.51
N VAL A 72 -0.90 -12.55 6.49
CA VAL A 72 0.29 -11.73 6.62
C VAL A 72 0.14 -10.51 5.72
N ILE A 73 0.04 -9.36 6.36
CA ILE A 73 -0.07 -8.07 5.67
C ILE A 73 0.80 -7.06 6.42
N PHE A 74 1.45 -6.18 5.68
CA PHE A 74 2.32 -5.17 6.26
C PHE A 74 2.18 -3.88 5.45
N ILE A 75 1.93 -2.77 6.14
CA ILE A 75 1.84 -1.46 5.52
C ILE A 75 2.78 -0.53 6.26
N GLN A 76 3.63 0.16 5.51
CA GLN A 76 4.54 1.12 6.11
C GLN A 76 4.67 2.36 5.24
N ARG A 77 4.62 3.51 5.88
CA ARG A 77 4.92 4.77 5.22
C ARG A 77 6.43 4.85 4.98
N LEU A 78 6.78 5.19 3.75
CA LEU A 78 8.18 5.40 3.40
C LEU A 78 8.57 6.85 3.66
N ASN A 79 9.81 7.01 4.16
CA ASN A 79 10.44 8.32 4.24
C ASN A 79 11.58 8.36 3.22
N ASN A 80 12.39 9.39 3.25
CA ASN A 80 13.50 9.53 2.30
C ASN A 80 14.76 8.79 2.72
N ASP A 81 14.70 8.09 3.84
CA ASP A 81 15.87 7.47 4.43
C ASP A 81 15.79 5.96 4.31
N TYR A 82 15.83 5.47 3.07
CA TYR A 82 15.82 4.04 2.81
C TYR A 82 16.70 3.73 1.60
N PHE A 83 17.22 2.52 1.58
CA PHE A 83 18.00 2.00 0.45
C PHE A 83 17.13 1.00 -0.32
N TYR A 84 17.24 1.07 -1.64
CA TYR A 84 16.57 0.09 -2.48
C TYR A 84 17.35 -0.12 -3.79
N GLN A 85 17.14 -1.28 -4.38
CA GLN A 85 17.61 -1.58 -5.72
C GLN A 85 16.43 -2.17 -6.48
N LEU A 86 15.88 -1.39 -7.40
CA LEU A 86 14.64 -1.71 -8.08
C LEU A 86 14.76 -1.36 -9.57
N PRO A 87 13.96 -2.00 -10.43
CA PRO A 87 13.90 -1.60 -11.83
C PRO A 87 13.56 -0.12 -12.01
N ASP A 88 13.95 0.44 -13.13
CA ASP A 88 13.80 1.87 -13.42
C ASP A 88 12.35 2.34 -13.28
N GLU A 89 11.40 1.52 -13.72
CA GLU A 89 9.98 1.86 -13.62
C GLU A 89 9.56 2.14 -12.19
N ILE A 90 10.02 1.29 -11.26
CA ILE A 90 9.69 1.43 -9.85
C ILE A 90 10.43 2.61 -9.25
N HIS A 91 11.69 2.76 -9.61
CA HIS A 91 12.49 3.90 -9.19
C HIS A 91 11.83 5.21 -9.58
N ASP A 92 11.37 5.30 -10.83
CA ASP A 92 10.70 6.50 -11.33
C ASP A 92 9.40 6.76 -10.57
N PHE A 93 8.63 5.71 -10.28
CA PHE A 93 7.41 5.86 -9.50
C PHE A 93 7.69 6.43 -8.12
N LEU A 94 8.72 5.89 -7.42
CA LEU A 94 9.05 6.33 -6.07
C LEU A 94 9.61 7.75 -6.04
N SER A 95 10.27 8.18 -7.12
CA SER A 95 10.90 9.50 -7.19
C SER A 95 9.93 10.61 -7.54
N ARG A 96 8.77 10.29 -8.10
CA ARG A 96 7.76 11.29 -8.44
C ARG A 96 6.90 11.64 -7.22
N ASP A 97 6.47 12.86 -7.22
CA ASP A 97 5.49 13.28 -6.21
C ASP A 97 4.07 12.99 -6.65
#